data_d56bb553c5a7233c04ddc254edeffbd5
#
_entry.id   d56bb553c5a7233c04ddc254edeffbd5
#
_cell.length_a   1.000
_cell.length_b   1.000
_cell.length_c   1.000
_cell.angle_alpha   90.00
_cell.angle_beta   90.00
_cell.angle_gamma   90.00
#
_symmetry.space_group_name_H-M   'P 1'
#
loop_
_entity.id
_entity.type
_entity.pdbx_description
1 polymer ?
#
loop_
_entity_poly.entity_id
_entity_poly.type
_entity_poly.pdbx_seq_one_letter_code
_entity_poly.pdbx_strand_id
1 'polypeptide(L)'
;MPNSQEENQGDIRKKFAEISKKLKEELSFVPPKDFSVKINRVPTGIGGFDSIIEGGFVRGSTVMLSGGAGTGKTIFGLQYLYNGATKYDEPGIYLSFNEDKEAIYRHSSLFDWDFAKLEKENKFSFIKYGPYEVDSILSEGGGSIKDTIDDLGAKRIVVDSLTSYTLLYDNAYKESEAILSLFSILKRWGITTLVISEVGETELERTQDRSIFLSDGVVFTYYLRKELSRNRALEVIKMRDTSHLEKICPFTITRKGLVVFPEAQVFGPIK
;
A
#
# COMPACT_ATOMS: atom_id res chain seq x y z
N MET A 1 46.50 44.87 0.14
CA MET A 1 45.99 44.08 1.27
C MET A 1 45.19 42.95 0.74
N PRO A 2 45.57 41.69 0.90
CA PRO A 2 44.80 40.55 0.41
C PRO A 2 43.58 40.35 1.31
N ASN A 3 42.54 39.87 0.70
CA ASN A 3 41.14 39.87 1.09
C ASN A 3 40.87 38.83 2.21
N SER A 4 40.62 39.25 3.42
CA SER A 4 40.30 38.43 4.61
C SER A 4 39.04 37.56 4.45
N GLN A 5 38.27 37.74 3.40
CA GLN A 5 37.07 36.92 3.10
C GLN A 5 37.38 35.64 2.33
N GLU A 6 38.43 35.57 1.51
CA GLU A 6 38.81 34.36 0.76
C GLU A 6 39.55 33.35 1.65
N GLU A 7 40.34 33.80 2.62
CA GLU A 7 40.99 32.90 3.60
C GLU A 7 39.95 32.20 4.49
N ASN A 8 38.88 32.92 4.89
CA ASN A 8 37.83 32.36 5.75
C ASN A 8 36.97 31.29 5.02
N GLN A 9 36.72 31.43 3.71
CA GLN A 9 36.02 30.46 2.92
C GLN A 9 36.82 29.17 2.69
N GLY A 10 38.13 29.27 2.56
CA GLY A 10 39.04 28.12 2.42
C GLY A 10 39.09 27.25 3.68
N ASP A 11 39.08 27.87 4.84
CA ASP A 11 39.14 27.20 6.14
C ASP A 11 37.79 26.50 6.48
N ILE A 12 36.70 27.14 6.15
CA ILE A 12 35.34 26.55 6.31
C ILE A 12 35.20 25.31 5.42
N ARG A 13 35.62 25.34 4.15
CA ARG A 13 35.56 24.18 3.25
C ARG A 13 36.42 23.01 3.72
N LYS A 14 37.62 23.29 4.28
CA LYS A 14 38.48 22.25 4.86
C LYS A 14 37.83 21.62 6.10
N LYS A 15 37.26 22.38 6.99
CA LYS A 15 36.52 21.87 8.16
C LYS A 15 35.32 21.06 7.77
N PHE A 16 34.55 21.48 6.77
CA PHE A 16 33.43 20.66 6.25
C PHE A 16 33.89 19.35 5.63
N ALA A 17 34.99 19.35 4.91
CA ALA A 17 35.55 18.11 4.33
C ALA A 17 36.05 17.13 5.42
N GLU A 18 36.66 17.64 6.49
CA GLU A 18 37.12 16.82 7.62
C GLU A 18 35.92 16.26 8.42
N ILE A 19 34.89 17.07 8.68
CA ILE A 19 33.67 16.62 9.34
C ILE A 19 32.95 15.57 8.48
N SER A 20 32.83 15.79 7.17
CA SER A 20 32.22 14.81 6.26
C SER A 20 33.01 13.49 6.20
N LYS A 21 34.35 13.56 6.29
CA LYS A 21 35.19 12.36 6.33
C LYS A 21 35.01 11.60 7.66
N LYS A 22 35.02 12.29 8.79
CA LYS A 22 34.76 11.67 10.11
C LYS A 22 33.36 11.08 10.20
N LEU A 23 32.32 11.80 9.73
CA LEU A 23 30.97 11.27 9.67
C LEU A 23 30.85 10.03 8.78
N LYS A 24 31.56 9.97 7.65
CA LYS A 24 31.59 8.76 6.80
C LYS A 24 32.31 7.59 7.47
N GLU A 25 33.35 7.84 8.26
CA GLU A 25 34.07 6.80 9.01
C GLU A 25 33.26 6.33 10.24
N GLU A 26 32.57 7.23 10.94
CA GLU A 26 31.70 6.90 12.10
C GLU A 26 30.35 6.32 11.68
N LEU A 27 29.81 6.69 10.51
CA LEU A 27 28.58 6.17 9.94
C LEU A 27 28.79 4.96 9.03
N SER A 28 30.02 4.44 8.87
CA SER A 28 30.25 3.17 8.25
C SER A 28 29.77 2.03 9.19
N PHE A 29 28.47 1.95 9.39
CA PHE A 29 27.84 0.76 9.96
C PHE A 29 28.14 -0.39 9.00
N VAL A 30 29.16 -1.16 9.33
CA VAL A 30 29.40 -2.46 8.70
C VAL A 30 28.50 -3.44 9.45
N PRO A 31 27.37 -3.87 8.88
CA PRO A 31 26.54 -4.87 9.55
C PRO A 31 27.40 -6.11 9.77
N PRO A 32 27.17 -6.83 10.89
CA PRO A 32 27.85 -8.11 11.11
C PRO A 32 27.68 -8.99 9.88
N LYS A 33 28.74 -9.68 9.43
CA LYS A 33 28.77 -10.47 8.18
C LYS A 33 27.66 -11.53 8.06
N ASP A 34 26.94 -11.81 9.13
CA ASP A 34 25.88 -12.81 9.23
C ASP A 34 24.47 -12.21 9.45
N PHE A 35 24.27 -10.89 9.25
CA PHE A 35 22.95 -10.26 9.40
C PHE A 35 22.12 -10.39 8.11
N SER A 36 21.81 -11.62 7.70
CA SER A 36 20.82 -11.87 6.66
C SER A 36 19.44 -12.05 7.30
N VAL A 37 18.68 -10.96 7.44
CA VAL A 37 17.25 -11.07 7.77
C VAL A 37 16.53 -11.58 6.53
N LYS A 38 16.04 -12.82 6.58
CA LYS A 38 15.19 -13.36 5.51
C LYS A 38 13.82 -12.65 5.58
N ILE A 39 13.57 -11.72 4.67
CA ILE A 39 12.30 -11.03 4.58
C ILE A 39 11.26 -11.98 3.99
N ASN A 40 10.21 -12.29 4.76
CA ASN A 40 9.08 -13.07 4.28
C ASN A 40 8.14 -12.17 3.48
N ARG A 41 7.83 -12.57 2.26
CA ARG A 41 6.95 -11.82 1.37
C ARG A 41 5.63 -12.52 1.13
N VAL A 42 4.61 -11.73 0.86
CA VAL A 42 3.26 -12.14 0.51
C VAL A 42 3.03 -11.72 -0.95
N PRO A 43 3.12 -12.66 -1.91
CA PRO A 43 2.91 -12.35 -3.31
C PRO A 43 1.49 -11.84 -3.55
N THR A 44 1.32 -10.81 -4.36
CA THR A 44 -0.03 -10.33 -4.72
C THR A 44 -0.67 -11.21 -5.77
N GLY A 45 0.17 -11.89 -6.56
CA GLY A 45 -0.25 -12.68 -7.71
C GLY A 45 -0.78 -11.84 -8.87
N ILE A 46 -0.60 -10.51 -8.80
CA ILE A 46 -0.94 -9.58 -9.87
C ILE A 46 0.20 -9.57 -10.88
N GLY A 47 -0.12 -9.93 -12.13
CA GLY A 47 0.89 -10.04 -13.19
C GLY A 47 1.70 -8.75 -13.35
N GLY A 48 3.03 -8.87 -13.35
CA GLY A 48 3.97 -7.76 -13.48
C GLY A 48 4.15 -6.90 -12.22
N PHE A 49 3.20 -6.91 -11.26
CA PHE A 49 3.32 -6.09 -10.06
C PHE A 49 4.34 -6.66 -9.05
N ASP A 50 4.27 -7.95 -8.78
CA ASP A 50 5.19 -8.59 -7.83
C ASP A 50 6.67 -8.43 -8.25
N SER A 51 6.95 -8.37 -9.55
CA SER A 51 8.32 -8.19 -10.05
C SER A 51 8.92 -6.82 -9.73
N ILE A 52 8.10 -5.80 -9.53
CA ILE A 52 8.57 -4.44 -9.23
C ILE A 52 8.73 -4.18 -7.71
N ILE A 53 8.38 -5.17 -6.87
CA ILE A 53 8.46 -5.12 -5.40
C ILE A 53 9.11 -6.37 -4.81
N GLU A 54 10.09 -6.94 -5.50
CA GLU A 54 10.86 -8.12 -5.04
C GLU A 54 10.00 -9.35 -4.65
N GLY A 55 8.87 -9.55 -5.33
CA GLY A 55 8.04 -10.76 -5.21
C GLY A 55 6.84 -10.63 -4.28
N GLY A 56 6.50 -9.45 -3.78
CA GLY A 56 5.29 -9.22 -2.99
C GLY A 56 5.47 -8.30 -1.78
N PHE A 57 4.40 -8.07 -1.05
CA PHE A 57 4.42 -7.26 0.17
C PHE A 57 5.21 -7.94 1.29
N VAL A 58 5.86 -7.18 2.15
CA VAL A 58 6.46 -7.72 3.38
C VAL A 58 5.35 -8.27 4.28
N ARG A 59 5.52 -9.48 4.81
CA ARG A 59 4.51 -10.09 5.68
C ARG A 59 4.24 -9.24 6.92
N GLY A 60 2.96 -9.00 7.21
CA GLY A 60 2.52 -8.16 8.33
C GLY A 60 2.66 -6.66 8.10
N SER A 61 3.05 -6.23 6.89
CA SER A 61 3.07 -4.81 6.55
C SER A 61 1.68 -4.25 6.24
N THR A 62 1.54 -2.94 6.41
CA THR A 62 0.38 -2.16 5.95
C THR A 62 0.77 -1.37 4.72
N VAL A 63 0.21 -1.73 3.59
CA VAL A 63 0.43 -1.07 2.29
C VAL A 63 -0.78 -0.26 1.92
N MET A 64 -0.59 1.01 1.61
CA MET A 64 -1.65 1.89 1.13
C MET A 64 -1.68 1.89 -0.39
N LEU A 65 -2.87 1.69 -0.95
CA LEU A 65 -3.17 1.83 -2.38
C LEU A 65 -4.04 3.07 -2.58
N SER A 66 -3.46 4.11 -3.12
CA SER A 66 -4.09 5.41 -3.25
C SER A 66 -4.32 5.81 -4.70
N GLY A 67 -5.28 6.69 -4.95
CA GLY A 67 -5.54 7.22 -6.28
C GLY A 67 -6.95 7.73 -6.48
N GLY A 68 -7.20 8.41 -7.58
CA GLY A 68 -8.50 8.96 -7.94
C GLY A 68 -9.57 7.90 -8.26
N ALA A 69 -10.79 8.37 -8.50
CA ALA A 69 -11.91 7.51 -8.87
C ALA A 69 -11.67 6.77 -10.19
N GLY A 70 -12.09 5.50 -10.27
CA GLY A 70 -12.00 4.69 -11.49
C GLY A 70 -10.61 4.20 -11.85
N THR A 71 -9.59 4.42 -11.02
CA THR A 71 -8.22 3.94 -11.28
C THR A 71 -8.05 2.44 -11.06
N GLY A 72 -9.03 1.72 -10.46
CA GLY A 72 -9.00 0.26 -10.32
C GLY A 72 -8.56 -0.24 -8.94
N LYS A 73 -8.57 0.59 -7.91
CA LYS A 73 -8.16 0.24 -6.54
C LYS A 73 -8.93 -0.95 -5.96
N THR A 74 -10.26 -0.90 -6.00
CA THR A 74 -11.13 -2.01 -5.55
C THR A 74 -10.83 -3.32 -6.28
N ILE A 75 -10.61 -3.25 -7.61
CA ILE A 75 -10.25 -4.43 -8.42
C ILE A 75 -8.89 -5.00 -7.98
N PHE A 76 -7.91 -4.13 -7.72
CA PHE A 76 -6.60 -4.55 -7.20
C PHE A 76 -6.75 -5.28 -5.86
N GLY A 77 -7.54 -4.70 -4.93
CA GLY A 77 -7.80 -5.30 -3.62
C GLY A 77 -8.50 -6.66 -3.71
N LEU A 78 -9.54 -6.78 -4.54
CA LEU A 78 -10.23 -8.04 -4.78
C LEU A 78 -9.30 -9.08 -5.41
N GLN A 79 -8.50 -8.69 -6.40
CA GLN A 79 -7.54 -9.60 -7.04
C GLN A 79 -6.47 -10.09 -6.05
N TYR A 80 -5.98 -9.21 -5.18
CA TYR A 80 -5.03 -9.56 -4.11
C TYR A 80 -5.60 -10.63 -3.16
N LEU A 81 -6.86 -10.50 -2.76
CA LEU A 81 -7.52 -11.49 -1.90
C LEU A 81 -7.83 -12.79 -2.66
N TYR A 82 -8.37 -12.69 -3.87
CA TYR A 82 -8.71 -13.84 -4.69
C TYR A 82 -7.48 -14.71 -5.01
N ASN A 83 -6.38 -14.07 -5.42
CA ASN A 83 -5.11 -14.76 -5.64
C ASN A 83 -4.57 -15.37 -4.35
N GLY A 84 -4.69 -14.67 -3.22
CA GLY A 84 -4.31 -15.18 -1.91
C GLY A 84 -4.97 -16.50 -1.60
N ALA A 85 -6.28 -16.53 -1.68
CA ALA A 85 -7.09 -17.70 -1.37
C ALA A 85 -6.90 -18.87 -2.36
N THR A 86 -6.73 -18.56 -3.67
CA THR A 86 -6.72 -19.58 -4.72
C THR A 86 -5.33 -20.08 -5.11
N LYS A 87 -4.30 -19.22 -5.04
CA LYS A 87 -2.94 -19.56 -5.50
C LYS A 87 -1.96 -19.82 -4.36
N TYR A 88 -2.20 -19.22 -3.19
CA TYR A 88 -1.23 -19.22 -2.09
C TYR A 88 -1.77 -19.87 -0.82
N ASP A 89 -3.02 -20.34 -0.84
CA ASP A 89 -3.73 -20.91 0.31
C ASP A 89 -3.69 -19.95 1.54
N GLU A 90 -3.82 -18.65 1.27
CA GLU A 90 -3.87 -17.59 2.25
C GLU A 90 -5.29 -17.00 2.31
N PRO A 91 -6.12 -17.41 3.29
CA PRO A 91 -7.44 -16.83 3.46
C PRO A 91 -7.40 -15.33 3.69
N GLY A 92 -8.44 -14.63 3.23
CA GLY A 92 -8.46 -13.18 3.29
C GLY A 92 -9.80 -12.58 3.68
N ILE A 93 -9.75 -11.35 4.18
CA ILE A 93 -10.91 -10.57 4.61
C ILE A 93 -11.02 -9.30 3.77
N TYR A 94 -12.22 -8.98 3.32
CA TYR A 94 -12.56 -7.69 2.77
C TYR A 94 -13.41 -6.91 3.78
N LEU A 95 -12.82 -5.88 4.34
CA LEU A 95 -13.48 -4.95 5.26
C LEU A 95 -13.95 -3.72 4.49
N SER A 96 -15.25 -3.59 4.32
CA SER A 96 -15.89 -2.49 3.58
C SER A 96 -16.53 -1.48 4.53
N PHE A 97 -16.37 -0.19 4.23
CA PHE A 97 -17.10 0.89 4.91
C PHE A 97 -18.27 1.44 4.08
N ASN A 98 -18.28 1.17 2.79
CA ASN A 98 -19.24 1.77 1.86
C ASN A 98 -20.07 0.74 1.11
N GLU A 99 -19.42 -0.26 0.51
CA GLU A 99 -20.09 -1.16 -0.41
C GLU A 99 -20.69 -2.36 0.32
N ASP A 100 -21.82 -2.87 -0.21
CA ASP A 100 -22.46 -4.08 0.26
C ASP A 100 -21.83 -5.33 -0.36
N LYS A 101 -21.98 -6.47 0.30
CA LYS A 101 -21.48 -7.76 -0.11
C LYS A 101 -21.90 -8.13 -1.53
N GLU A 102 -23.17 -7.89 -1.86
CA GLU A 102 -23.75 -8.18 -3.17
C GLU A 102 -23.09 -7.36 -4.28
N ALA A 103 -22.72 -6.10 -4.00
CA ALA A 103 -22.00 -5.24 -4.94
C ALA A 103 -20.60 -5.81 -5.22
N ILE A 104 -19.87 -6.16 -4.18
CA ILE A 104 -18.52 -6.76 -4.28
C ILE A 104 -18.58 -8.09 -5.06
N TYR A 105 -19.55 -8.96 -4.79
CA TYR A 105 -19.69 -10.23 -5.49
C TYR A 105 -20.07 -10.04 -6.96
N ARG A 106 -20.93 -9.08 -7.27
CA ARG A 106 -21.25 -8.69 -8.66
C ARG A 106 -20.04 -8.13 -9.39
N HIS A 107 -19.24 -7.27 -8.75
CA HIS A 107 -18.02 -6.72 -9.35
C HIS A 107 -17.00 -7.82 -9.64
N SER A 108 -16.79 -8.73 -8.71
CA SER A 108 -15.83 -9.84 -8.85
C SER A 108 -16.23 -10.86 -9.92
N SER A 109 -17.53 -11.09 -10.11
CA SER A 109 -18.03 -12.02 -11.12
C SER A 109 -17.66 -11.62 -12.56
N LEU A 110 -17.40 -10.32 -12.82
CA LEU A 110 -16.93 -9.83 -14.12
C LEU A 110 -15.53 -10.36 -14.48
N PHE A 111 -14.80 -10.91 -13.51
CA PHE A 111 -13.45 -11.44 -13.63
C PHE A 111 -13.39 -12.95 -13.42
N ASP A 112 -14.53 -13.63 -13.37
CA ASP A 112 -14.65 -15.05 -13.02
C ASP A 112 -14.11 -15.36 -11.61
N TRP A 113 -14.15 -14.37 -10.67
CA TRP A 113 -13.72 -14.55 -9.29
C TRP A 113 -14.92 -14.90 -8.41
N ASP A 114 -15.06 -16.17 -8.07
CA ASP A 114 -16.17 -16.69 -7.25
C ASP A 114 -15.87 -16.57 -5.75
N PHE A 115 -16.12 -15.37 -5.19
CA PHE A 115 -15.96 -15.13 -3.76
C PHE A 115 -17.01 -15.84 -2.90
N ALA A 116 -18.20 -16.10 -3.46
CA ALA A 116 -19.22 -16.87 -2.75
C ALA A 116 -18.79 -18.33 -2.51
N LYS A 117 -18.06 -18.92 -3.47
CA LYS A 117 -17.42 -20.21 -3.30
C LYS A 117 -16.31 -20.17 -2.25
N LEU A 118 -15.42 -19.18 -2.31
CA LEU A 118 -14.33 -19.03 -1.34
C LEU A 118 -14.85 -18.83 0.09
N GLU A 119 -15.96 -18.13 0.27
CA GLU A 119 -16.60 -17.98 1.59
C GLU A 119 -17.11 -19.32 2.12
N LYS A 120 -17.78 -20.13 1.29
CA LYS A 120 -18.22 -21.49 1.67
C LYS A 120 -17.06 -22.42 2.00
N GLU A 121 -15.89 -22.19 1.40
CA GLU A 121 -14.67 -22.96 1.64
C GLU A 121 -13.85 -22.44 2.84
N ASN A 122 -14.36 -21.46 3.58
CA ASN A 122 -13.65 -20.76 4.66
C ASN A 122 -12.29 -20.18 4.22
N LYS A 123 -12.24 -19.61 3.01
CA LYS A 123 -11.05 -18.94 2.45
C LYS A 123 -11.21 -17.44 2.27
N PHE A 124 -12.44 -16.95 2.49
CA PHE A 124 -12.77 -15.54 2.36
C PHE A 124 -13.88 -15.16 3.35
N SER A 125 -13.80 -13.94 3.87
CA SER A 125 -14.89 -13.32 4.64
C SER A 125 -15.09 -11.87 4.19
N PHE A 126 -16.35 -11.48 4.07
CA PHE A 126 -16.74 -10.11 3.84
C PHE A 126 -17.30 -9.52 5.14
N ILE A 127 -16.75 -8.39 5.56
CA ILE A 127 -17.19 -7.66 6.74
C ILE A 127 -17.60 -6.25 6.29
N LYS A 128 -18.78 -5.80 6.68
CA LYS A 128 -19.22 -4.43 6.50
C LYS A 128 -19.46 -3.79 7.86
N TYR A 129 -18.82 -2.65 8.06
CA TYR A 129 -19.10 -1.78 9.19
C TYR A 129 -19.24 -0.35 8.71
N GLY A 130 -20.15 0.39 9.36
CA GLY A 130 -20.11 1.85 9.28
C GLY A 130 -18.84 2.38 9.96
N PRO A 131 -18.33 3.54 9.51
CA PRO A 131 -17.10 4.10 10.08
C PRO A 131 -17.14 4.26 11.61
N TYR A 132 -18.28 4.68 12.18
CA TYR A 132 -18.48 4.79 13.65
C TYR A 132 -18.39 3.45 14.39
N GLU A 133 -18.88 2.38 13.77
CA GLU A 133 -18.82 1.04 14.37
C GLU A 133 -17.38 0.56 14.46
N VAL A 134 -16.57 0.86 13.43
CA VAL A 134 -15.15 0.51 13.42
C VAL A 134 -14.39 1.22 14.52
N ASP A 135 -14.61 2.51 14.71
CA ASP A 135 -13.97 3.28 15.78
C ASP A 135 -14.25 2.70 17.16
N SER A 136 -15.51 2.33 17.42
CA SER A 136 -15.89 1.62 18.67
C SER A 136 -15.20 0.27 18.80
N ILE A 137 -15.22 -0.56 17.76
CA ILE A 137 -14.59 -1.89 17.75
C ILE A 137 -13.07 -1.78 17.98
N LEU A 138 -12.41 -0.81 17.35
CA LEU A 138 -10.97 -0.60 17.51
C LEU A 138 -10.61 -0.13 18.93
N SER A 139 -11.44 0.74 19.53
CA SER A 139 -11.24 1.20 20.92
C SER A 139 -11.35 0.08 21.94
N GLU A 140 -12.14 -0.96 21.63
CA GLU A 140 -12.31 -2.18 22.44
C GLU A 140 -11.27 -3.28 22.12
N GLY A 141 -10.26 -2.99 21.29
CA GLY A 141 -9.18 -3.92 20.94
C GLY A 141 -9.45 -4.78 19.71
N GLY A 142 -10.49 -4.46 18.93
CA GLY A 142 -10.76 -5.07 17.62
C GLY A 142 -11.79 -6.19 17.60
N GLY A 143 -12.31 -6.63 18.75
CA GLY A 143 -13.49 -7.49 18.92
C GLY A 143 -13.76 -8.46 17.76
N SER A 144 -14.93 -8.33 17.14
CA SER A 144 -15.44 -9.21 16.10
C SER A 144 -14.56 -9.29 14.82
N ILE A 145 -13.79 -8.23 14.50
CA ILE A 145 -12.84 -8.30 13.39
C ILE A 145 -11.71 -9.27 13.70
N LYS A 146 -11.19 -9.19 14.94
CA LYS A 146 -10.12 -10.08 15.41
C LYS A 146 -10.61 -11.53 15.48
N ASP A 147 -11.81 -11.75 16.00
CA ASP A 147 -12.41 -13.08 16.05
C ASP A 147 -12.55 -13.69 14.65
N THR A 148 -13.04 -12.89 13.66
CA THR A 148 -13.12 -13.35 12.28
C THR A 148 -11.74 -13.65 11.68
N ILE A 149 -10.70 -12.87 12.01
CA ILE A 149 -9.32 -13.14 11.56
C ILE A 149 -8.85 -14.49 12.09
N ASP A 150 -9.09 -14.77 13.39
CA ASP A 150 -8.64 -15.99 14.03
C ASP A 150 -9.42 -17.22 13.54
N ASP A 151 -10.75 -17.12 13.45
CA ASP A 151 -11.62 -18.21 12.99
C ASP A 151 -11.33 -18.61 11.54
N LEU A 152 -11.09 -17.61 10.67
CA LEU A 152 -10.75 -17.86 9.27
C LEU A 152 -9.28 -18.27 9.08
N GLY A 153 -8.43 -18.00 10.07
CA GLY A 153 -6.98 -18.09 9.93
C GLY A 153 -6.44 -17.11 8.88
N ALA A 154 -7.07 -15.93 8.76
CA ALA A 154 -6.79 -14.96 7.71
C ALA A 154 -5.34 -14.48 7.73
N LYS A 155 -4.76 -14.37 6.53
CA LYS A 155 -3.38 -13.88 6.31
C LYS A 155 -3.36 -12.54 5.62
N ARG A 156 -4.46 -12.15 4.96
CA ARG A 156 -4.62 -10.94 4.17
C ARG A 156 -5.88 -10.20 4.56
N ILE A 157 -5.81 -8.88 4.60
CA ILE A 157 -6.99 -8.03 4.75
C ILE A 157 -6.93 -6.88 3.75
N VAL A 158 -8.06 -6.55 3.16
CA VAL A 158 -8.28 -5.30 2.41
C VAL A 158 -9.23 -4.43 3.19
N VAL A 159 -8.88 -3.16 3.38
CA VAL A 159 -9.72 -2.14 4.02
C VAL A 159 -10.15 -1.14 2.94
N ASP A 160 -11.43 -1.04 2.64
CA ASP A 160 -11.99 -0.16 1.59
C ASP A 160 -13.16 0.69 2.13
N SER A 161 -12.98 1.99 2.41
CA SER A 161 -11.76 2.75 2.20
C SER A 161 -11.36 3.54 3.46
N LEU A 162 -10.07 3.83 3.60
CA LEU A 162 -9.55 4.68 4.67
C LEU A 162 -10.18 6.07 4.63
N THR A 163 -10.43 6.60 3.43
CA THR A 163 -11.08 7.91 3.24
C THR A 163 -12.43 7.96 3.94
N SER A 164 -13.25 6.91 3.84
CA SER A 164 -14.55 6.85 4.53
C SER A 164 -14.40 6.82 6.04
N TYR A 165 -13.36 6.18 6.56
CA TYR A 165 -13.06 6.14 7.98
C TYR A 165 -12.59 7.51 8.48
N THR A 166 -11.75 8.21 7.73
CA THR A 166 -11.19 9.51 8.15
C THR A 166 -12.21 10.65 8.10
N LEU A 167 -13.29 10.52 7.33
CA LEU A 167 -14.40 11.51 7.32
C LEU A 167 -15.09 11.69 8.68
N LEU A 168 -14.87 10.81 9.65
CA LEU A 168 -15.40 10.95 11.02
C LEU A 168 -14.70 12.05 11.83
N TYR A 169 -13.53 12.50 11.39
CA TYR A 169 -12.68 13.35 12.20
C TYR A 169 -12.61 14.77 11.65
N ASP A 170 -12.95 15.74 12.49
CA ASP A 170 -13.06 17.17 12.12
C ASP A 170 -11.72 17.88 11.99
N ASN A 171 -10.62 17.27 12.47
CA ASN A 171 -9.31 17.88 12.43
C ASN A 171 -8.20 16.87 12.14
N ALA A 172 -7.16 17.36 11.51
CA ALA A 172 -6.04 16.58 11.04
C ALA A 172 -5.24 15.86 12.14
N TYR A 173 -5.31 16.30 13.40
CA TYR A 173 -4.66 15.61 14.52
C TYR A 173 -5.41 14.34 14.88
N LYS A 174 -6.73 14.44 15.12
CA LYS A 174 -7.60 13.29 15.42
C LYS A 174 -7.61 12.27 14.30
N GLU A 175 -7.65 12.75 13.05
CA GLU A 175 -7.53 11.91 11.86
C GLU A 175 -6.23 11.08 11.90
N SER A 176 -5.08 11.74 12.13
CA SER A 176 -3.79 11.05 12.20
C SER A 176 -3.72 10.06 13.37
N GLU A 177 -4.30 10.38 14.51
CA GLU A 177 -4.38 9.50 15.68
C GLU A 177 -5.23 8.25 15.38
N ALA A 178 -6.36 8.42 14.71
CA ALA A 178 -7.23 7.33 14.30
C ALA A 178 -6.54 6.40 13.28
N ILE A 179 -5.86 6.96 12.27
CA ILE A 179 -5.09 6.18 11.30
C ILE A 179 -3.97 5.40 11.99
N LEU A 180 -3.22 6.04 12.90
CA LEU A 180 -2.17 5.38 13.68
C LEU A 180 -2.73 4.24 14.52
N SER A 181 -3.88 4.44 15.17
CA SER A 181 -4.55 3.42 15.96
C SER A 181 -4.95 2.23 15.09
N LEU A 182 -5.61 2.47 13.96
CA LEU A 182 -5.99 1.44 13.00
C LEU A 182 -4.77 0.63 12.51
N PHE A 183 -3.72 1.31 12.04
CA PHE A 183 -2.53 0.64 11.51
C PHE A 183 -1.78 -0.13 12.61
N SER A 184 -1.74 0.40 13.84
CA SER A 184 -1.11 -0.27 14.99
C SER A 184 -1.84 -1.56 15.38
N ILE A 185 -3.17 -1.56 15.32
CA ILE A 185 -3.99 -2.75 15.58
C ILE A 185 -3.79 -3.80 14.49
N LEU A 186 -3.89 -3.42 13.20
CA LEU A 186 -3.66 -4.32 12.06
C LEU A 186 -2.27 -4.97 12.13
N LYS A 187 -1.25 -4.19 12.47
CA LYS A 187 0.12 -4.68 12.66
C LYS A 187 0.24 -5.65 13.83
N ARG A 188 -0.44 -5.36 14.95
CA ARG A 188 -0.47 -6.24 16.13
C ARG A 188 -1.12 -7.59 15.83
N TRP A 189 -2.11 -7.64 14.95
CA TRP A 189 -2.72 -8.88 14.49
C TRP A 189 -1.83 -9.69 13.53
N GLY A 190 -0.72 -9.09 13.06
CA GLY A 190 0.26 -9.77 12.20
C GLY A 190 -0.26 -10.09 10.79
N ILE A 191 -1.36 -9.45 10.39
CA ILE A 191 -2.00 -9.64 9.09
C ILE A 191 -1.41 -8.68 8.04
N THR A 192 -1.19 -9.17 6.82
CA THR A 192 -0.72 -8.32 5.72
C THR A 192 -1.89 -7.54 5.14
N THR A 193 -1.81 -6.22 5.27
CA THR A 193 -2.94 -5.33 5.02
C THR A 193 -2.73 -4.49 3.77
N LEU A 194 -3.75 -4.44 2.92
CA LEU A 194 -3.89 -3.46 1.84
C LEU A 194 -4.99 -2.47 2.22
N VAL A 195 -4.65 -1.20 2.37
CA VAL A 195 -5.60 -0.14 2.71
C VAL A 195 -5.84 0.71 1.47
N ILE A 196 -7.09 0.78 1.04
CA ILE A 196 -7.49 1.61 -0.09
C ILE A 196 -7.80 3.02 0.41
N SER A 197 -7.21 4.03 -0.25
CA SER A 197 -7.46 5.44 0.02
C SER A 197 -7.81 6.19 -1.26
N GLU A 198 -8.74 7.12 -1.15
CA GLU A 198 -9.09 8.03 -2.24
C GLU A 198 -8.40 9.36 -1.99
N VAL A 199 -7.42 9.67 -2.82
CA VAL A 199 -6.70 10.95 -2.77
C VAL A 199 -6.94 11.69 -4.08
N GLY A 200 -7.04 13.00 -3.98
CA GLY A 200 -7.18 13.88 -5.14
C GLY A 200 -6.06 13.70 -6.18
N GLU A 201 -6.32 14.14 -7.40
CA GLU A 201 -5.41 13.93 -8.52
C GLU A 201 -4.20 14.89 -8.49
N THR A 202 -4.24 15.93 -7.65
CA THR A 202 -3.18 16.94 -7.59
C THR A 202 -2.02 16.51 -6.68
N GLU A 203 -0.82 16.94 -7.03
CA GLU A 203 0.40 16.66 -6.24
C GLU A 203 0.32 17.27 -4.84
N LEU A 204 -0.37 18.41 -4.70
CA LEU A 204 -0.59 19.09 -3.42
C LEU A 204 -1.48 18.26 -2.48
N GLU A 205 -2.57 17.68 -2.98
CA GLU A 205 -3.48 16.83 -2.19
C GLU A 205 -2.78 15.55 -1.73
N ARG A 206 -1.88 15.00 -2.55
CA ARG A 206 -1.07 13.83 -2.19
C ARG A 206 -0.08 14.12 -1.07
N THR A 207 0.60 15.27 -1.11
CA THR A 207 1.59 15.64 -0.07
C THR A 207 0.94 15.98 1.28
N GLN A 208 -0.35 16.25 1.30
CA GLN A 208 -1.10 16.52 2.53
C GLN A 208 -1.64 15.25 3.21
N ASP A 209 -1.68 14.12 2.49
CA ASP A 209 -2.15 12.85 3.05
C ASP A 209 -1.12 12.26 4.03
N ARG A 210 -1.41 12.40 5.32
CA ARG A 210 -0.55 11.93 6.41
C ARG A 210 -0.45 10.42 6.49
N SER A 211 -1.43 9.69 5.97
CA SER A 211 -1.43 8.22 5.95
C SER A 211 -0.25 7.66 5.15
N ILE A 212 0.27 8.42 4.17
CA ILE A 212 1.48 8.12 3.42
C ILE A 212 2.69 7.90 4.34
N PHE A 213 2.86 8.72 5.37
CA PHE A 213 3.99 8.60 6.29
C PHE A 213 3.84 7.44 7.28
N LEU A 214 2.60 7.09 7.62
CA LEU A 214 2.27 6.09 8.63
C LEU A 214 2.30 4.66 8.09
N SER A 215 2.04 4.46 6.79
CA SER A 215 2.07 3.14 6.14
C SER A 215 3.49 2.61 5.92
N ASP A 216 3.63 1.29 5.78
CA ASP A 216 4.91 0.65 5.44
C ASP A 216 5.21 0.71 3.94
N GLY A 217 4.19 0.67 3.11
CA GLY A 217 4.27 0.85 1.66
C GLY A 217 3.20 1.78 1.13
N VAL A 218 3.47 2.42 -0.01
CA VAL A 218 2.53 3.29 -0.72
C VAL A 218 2.62 3.02 -2.20
N VAL A 219 1.49 2.70 -2.80
CA VAL A 219 1.31 2.54 -4.24
C VAL A 219 0.27 3.55 -4.70
N PHE A 220 0.62 4.37 -5.68
CA PHE A 220 -0.32 5.27 -6.33
C PHE A 220 -0.84 4.69 -7.64
N THR A 221 -2.13 4.88 -7.88
CA THR A 221 -2.78 4.54 -9.15
C THR A 221 -3.30 5.80 -9.83
N TYR A 222 -3.11 5.88 -11.14
CA TYR A 222 -3.38 7.05 -11.96
C TYR A 222 -4.32 6.75 -13.10
N TYR A 223 -5.05 7.78 -13.52
CA TYR A 223 -5.74 7.83 -14.80
C TYR A 223 -5.13 8.95 -15.64
N LEU A 224 -4.00 8.65 -16.27
CA LEU A 224 -3.23 9.63 -17.02
C LEU A 224 -3.89 9.91 -18.38
N ARG A 225 -4.00 11.19 -18.71
CA ARG A 225 -4.60 11.66 -19.97
C ARG A 225 -3.54 12.27 -20.88
N LYS A 226 -3.57 11.86 -22.16
CA LYS A 226 -2.81 12.50 -23.24
C LYS A 226 -3.73 12.63 -24.43
N GLU A 227 -4.00 13.87 -24.85
CA GLU A 227 -4.95 14.19 -25.92
C GLU A 227 -6.33 13.53 -25.68
N LEU A 228 -6.73 12.61 -26.56
CA LEU A 228 -8.00 11.87 -26.48
C LEU A 228 -7.85 10.48 -25.81
N SER A 229 -6.64 10.09 -25.45
CA SER A 229 -6.39 8.79 -24.81
C SER A 229 -6.25 8.91 -23.29
N ARG A 230 -6.73 7.89 -22.57
CA ARG A 230 -6.58 7.75 -21.12
C ARG A 230 -6.00 6.38 -20.81
N ASN A 231 -4.89 6.36 -20.10
CA ASN A 231 -4.23 5.13 -19.68
C ASN A 231 -4.15 5.05 -18.16
N ARG A 232 -4.37 3.85 -17.65
CA ARG A 232 -4.12 3.57 -16.25
C ARG A 232 -2.64 3.30 -16.04
N ALA A 233 -2.11 3.83 -14.94
CA ALA A 233 -0.74 3.57 -14.52
C ALA A 233 -0.67 3.48 -13.00
N LEU A 234 0.38 2.87 -12.49
CA LEU A 234 0.71 2.86 -11.07
C LEU A 234 2.20 3.10 -10.86
N GLU A 235 2.55 3.56 -9.67
CA GLU A 235 3.93 3.62 -9.20
C GLU A 235 4.00 3.25 -7.72
N VAL A 236 5.16 2.74 -7.32
CA VAL A 236 5.49 2.51 -5.92
C VAL A 236 6.24 3.72 -5.40
N ILE A 237 5.63 4.48 -4.50
CA ILE A 237 6.22 5.69 -3.90
C ILE A 237 7.24 5.32 -2.83
N LYS A 238 6.91 4.33 -2.03
CA LYS A 238 7.80 3.75 -1.02
C LYS A 238 7.37 2.33 -0.69
N MET A 239 8.33 1.50 -0.29
CA MET A 239 8.07 0.19 0.29
C MET A 239 9.22 -0.12 1.26
N ARG A 240 8.93 -0.16 2.57
CA ARG A 240 9.94 -0.47 3.58
C ARG A 240 10.47 -1.87 3.36
N ASP A 241 11.75 -2.06 3.62
CA ASP A 241 12.46 -3.34 3.47
C ASP A 241 12.32 -3.97 2.06
N THR A 242 12.18 -3.11 1.04
CA THR A 242 11.98 -3.55 -0.35
C THR A 242 12.66 -2.58 -1.31
N SER A 243 13.52 -3.10 -2.18
CA SER A 243 13.98 -2.39 -3.36
C SER A 243 12.89 -2.46 -4.42
N HIS A 244 12.26 -1.33 -4.73
CA HIS A 244 11.19 -1.27 -5.71
C HIS A 244 11.60 -0.49 -6.95
N LEU A 245 10.88 -0.72 -8.04
CA LEU A 245 11.10 0.02 -9.29
C LEU A 245 10.60 1.46 -9.15
N GLU A 246 11.48 2.43 -9.33
CA GLU A 246 11.18 3.88 -9.30
C GLU A 246 10.70 4.38 -10.68
N LYS A 247 9.53 3.89 -11.11
CA LYS A 247 8.98 4.19 -12.43
C LYS A 247 7.46 4.11 -12.42
N ILE A 248 6.80 5.00 -13.15
CA ILE A 248 5.38 4.89 -13.44
C ILE A 248 5.17 3.78 -14.49
N CYS A 249 4.48 2.72 -14.10
CA CYS A 249 4.20 1.55 -14.93
C CYS A 249 2.75 1.58 -15.44
N PRO A 250 2.50 1.43 -16.74
CA PRO A 250 1.16 1.26 -17.25
C PRO A 250 0.57 -0.09 -16.80
N PHE A 251 -0.75 -0.12 -16.63
CA PHE A 251 -1.47 -1.35 -16.40
C PHE A 251 -2.81 -1.37 -17.13
N THR A 252 -3.34 -2.54 -17.35
CA THR A 252 -4.68 -2.75 -17.92
C THR A 252 -5.53 -3.61 -17.00
N ILE A 253 -6.84 -3.43 -17.11
CA ILE A 253 -7.82 -4.29 -16.46
C ILE A 253 -8.46 -5.13 -17.58
N THR A 254 -8.22 -6.44 -17.53
CA THR A 254 -8.73 -7.45 -18.47
C THR A 254 -9.81 -8.27 -17.80
N ARG A 255 -10.44 -9.20 -18.52
CA ARG A 255 -11.36 -10.18 -17.90
C ARG A 255 -10.69 -11.09 -16.86
N LYS A 256 -9.35 -11.20 -16.86
CA LYS A 256 -8.59 -11.97 -15.87
C LYS A 256 -8.06 -11.13 -14.71
N GLY A 257 -8.46 -9.86 -14.66
CA GLY A 257 -8.02 -8.90 -13.67
C GLY A 257 -6.99 -7.90 -14.18
N LEU A 258 -6.29 -7.27 -13.26
CA LEU A 258 -5.29 -6.25 -13.48
C LEU A 258 -3.95 -6.88 -13.83
N VAL A 259 -3.28 -6.32 -14.84
CA VAL A 259 -1.92 -6.70 -15.26
C VAL A 259 -1.08 -5.45 -15.44
N VAL A 260 0.08 -5.41 -14.81
CA VAL A 260 1.07 -4.32 -14.86
C VAL A 260 2.12 -4.65 -15.92
N PHE A 261 2.61 -3.64 -16.63
CA PHE A 261 3.63 -3.77 -17.66
C PHE A 261 4.87 -2.93 -17.32
N PRO A 262 5.80 -3.43 -16.50
CA PRO A 262 6.96 -2.67 -16.03
C PRO A 262 7.87 -2.15 -17.14
N GLU A 263 7.99 -2.91 -18.24
CA GLU A 263 8.87 -2.56 -19.36
C GLU A 263 8.22 -1.57 -20.35
N ALA A 264 6.90 -1.37 -20.26
CA ALA A 264 6.19 -0.51 -21.18
C ALA A 264 6.28 0.98 -20.77
N GLN A 265 6.04 1.84 -21.75
CA GLN A 265 5.82 3.27 -21.53
C GLN A 265 4.32 3.54 -21.40
N VAL A 266 3.91 4.46 -20.52
CA VAL A 266 2.49 4.77 -20.29
C VAL A 266 1.74 5.20 -21.55
N PHE A 267 2.39 5.89 -22.47
CA PHE A 267 1.85 6.33 -23.75
C PHE A 267 2.62 5.77 -24.96
N GLY A 268 3.22 4.60 -24.77
CA GLY A 268 3.89 3.84 -25.83
C GLY A 268 3.13 2.56 -26.16
N PRO A 269 3.61 1.77 -27.15
CA PRO A 269 3.07 0.45 -27.42
C PRO A 269 3.31 -0.47 -26.22
N ILE A 270 2.27 -1.19 -25.83
CA ILE A 270 2.38 -2.28 -24.86
C ILE A 270 2.93 -3.48 -25.64
N LYS A 271 4.14 -3.89 -25.35
CA LYS A 271 4.80 -5.04 -25.96
C LYS A 271 4.39 -6.34 -25.25
#